data_244c02f06dc7e3bd2888453e878f615f
#
_entry.id   244c02f06dc7e3bd2888453e878f615f
#
_cell.length_a   1.000
_cell.length_b   1.000
_cell.length_c   1.000
_cell.angle_alpha   90.00
_cell.angle_beta   90.00
_cell.angle_gamma   90.00
#
_symmetry.space_group_name_H-M   'P 1'
#
loop_
_entity.id
_entity.type
_entity.pdbx_description
1 polymer ?
#
loop_
_entity_poly.entity_id
_entity_poly.type
_entity_poly.pdbx_seq_one_letter_code
_entity_poly.pdbx_strand_id
1 'polypeptide(L)'
;MTKSLPLLSNIAWASRLVWRSGPCLTILSLVLVVMQSVLPLLGLYLLKLIVDEVSTGLAASAKTASFSGITYLIFLSGCVVLIDRVLGTLSSLVATAQSLAVTDQVYGILHSKSNEMDLEYYENSDYYDTLHRAQQEAPYRPTRILNGLLSLAQSSISLLAIGGLLLTFHWSVPGFLLVGALPVLLVRFRFAKKLYIWSRRRTPKERQALYFNSIITGPVHAKEIRLFNLGDIFAERFRTLQNQIRQERLSLITKRSAAEVITQTGGIIPAFVLYGFLAYRTLHGQMTIGDLVMFYQAVQRAQSFLNQFLGSIADLYENNLFLANVLEFLALKPKITDTARPKAVARPLQSGIVVHNVSFHYPGSDRPVLDGISLRIRSGEHIALVGENGSGKTTFVKLLSRLYDPTAGAITFDGTDIRELSLRDLRQRISVVFQDYAKYHLTARENIWLGNVEFPPREDLIVAAARQAGADKAIAKLRAGYDTVLGKWFENGEELSIGEWQKVALARAFMRNAEIIVLDEPTSAMDAQAEYELFKKFHKLAQGRTAILISHRLSTVRMADSIYVLNNGKIVESGTHDELVSRGGNYATLFETQAQYYR
;
A
#
# COMPACT_ATOMS: atom_id res chain seq x y z
N MET A 1 -7.31 -15.73 -15.09
CA MET A 1 -7.32 -14.95 -16.36
C MET A 1 -7.89 -13.57 -16.07
N THR A 2 -7.06 -12.59 -15.76
CA THR A 2 -7.48 -11.21 -15.54
C THR A 2 -7.89 -10.61 -16.88
N LYS A 3 -9.17 -10.27 -17.02
CA LYS A 3 -9.63 -9.39 -18.11
C LYS A 3 -8.79 -8.12 -18.01
N SER A 4 -7.93 -7.89 -19.01
CA SER A 4 -7.22 -6.62 -19.13
C SER A 4 -8.28 -5.53 -19.19
N LEU A 5 -8.39 -4.73 -18.15
CA LEU A 5 -9.21 -3.51 -18.20
C LEU A 5 -8.74 -2.70 -19.40
N PRO A 6 -9.64 -2.16 -20.23
CA PRO A 6 -9.26 -1.45 -21.43
C PRO A 6 -8.32 -0.29 -21.09
N LEU A 7 -7.28 -0.10 -21.85
CA LEU A 7 -6.23 0.92 -21.68
C LEU A 7 -6.85 2.31 -21.38
N LEU A 8 -7.92 2.65 -22.06
CA LEU A 8 -8.63 3.92 -21.91
C LEU A 8 -9.27 4.10 -20.53
N SER A 9 -9.80 3.04 -19.90
CA SER A 9 -10.43 3.15 -18.57
C SER A 9 -9.40 3.41 -17.47
N ASN A 10 -8.22 2.81 -17.56
CA ASN A 10 -7.14 3.00 -16.60
C ASN A 10 -6.54 4.41 -16.70
N ILE A 11 -6.34 4.90 -17.93
CA ILE A 11 -5.90 6.27 -18.17
C ILE A 11 -6.95 7.27 -17.67
N ALA A 12 -8.23 7.02 -17.95
CA ALA A 12 -9.32 7.88 -17.45
C ALA A 12 -9.39 7.90 -15.92
N TRP A 13 -9.15 6.76 -15.25
CA TRP A 13 -9.07 6.70 -13.80
C TRP A 13 -7.90 7.54 -13.27
N ALA A 14 -6.70 7.36 -13.82
CA ALA A 14 -5.51 8.12 -13.42
C ALA A 14 -5.71 9.63 -13.66
N SER A 15 -6.24 10.04 -14.81
CA SER A 15 -6.52 11.45 -15.13
C SER A 15 -7.55 12.06 -14.18
N ARG A 16 -8.59 11.30 -13.81
CA ARG A 16 -9.60 11.74 -12.82
C ARG A 16 -9.01 11.91 -11.43
N LEU A 17 -8.12 10.99 -11.04
CA LEU A 17 -7.40 11.07 -9.77
C LEU A 17 -6.55 12.34 -9.71
N VAL A 18 -5.77 12.60 -10.76
CA VAL A 18 -4.93 13.80 -10.87
C VAL A 18 -5.77 15.09 -10.84
N TRP A 19 -6.88 15.11 -11.59
CA TRP A 19 -7.79 16.25 -11.57
C TRP A 19 -8.34 16.53 -10.16
N ARG A 20 -8.72 15.47 -9.43
CA ARG A 20 -9.23 15.61 -8.05
C ARG A 20 -8.17 16.06 -7.05
N SER A 21 -6.91 15.71 -7.27
CA SER A 21 -5.80 16.08 -6.37
C SER A 21 -5.42 17.56 -6.47
N GLY A 22 -5.64 18.21 -7.65
CA GLY A 22 -5.29 19.62 -7.83
C GLY A 22 -5.70 20.15 -9.20
N PRO A 23 -6.95 20.62 -9.37
CA PRO A 23 -7.44 21.11 -10.67
C PRO A 23 -6.66 22.34 -11.14
N CYS A 24 -6.31 23.27 -10.25
CA CYS A 24 -5.52 24.46 -10.60
C CYS A 24 -4.12 24.09 -11.12
N LEU A 25 -3.44 23.14 -10.48
CA LEU A 25 -2.13 22.67 -10.93
C LEU A 25 -2.22 21.98 -12.29
N THR A 26 -3.30 21.22 -12.55
CA THR A 26 -3.53 20.56 -13.83
C THR A 26 -3.74 21.57 -14.96
N ILE A 27 -4.55 22.61 -14.73
CA ILE A 27 -4.77 23.67 -15.72
C ILE A 27 -3.46 24.43 -15.99
N LEU A 28 -2.73 24.78 -14.93
CA LEU A 28 -1.43 25.46 -15.07
C LEU A 28 -0.43 24.61 -15.85
N SER A 29 -0.36 23.29 -15.60
CA SER A 29 0.47 22.36 -16.37
C SER A 29 0.12 22.37 -17.86
N LEU A 30 -1.18 22.37 -18.22
CA LEU A 30 -1.63 22.42 -19.61
C LEU A 30 -1.23 23.73 -20.30
N VAL A 31 -1.40 24.88 -19.61
CA VAL A 31 -1.00 26.18 -20.13
C VAL A 31 0.52 26.22 -20.39
N LEU A 32 1.31 25.76 -19.43
CA LEU A 32 2.77 25.69 -19.55
C LEU A 32 3.20 24.77 -20.72
N VAL A 33 2.54 23.64 -20.90
CA VAL A 33 2.80 22.72 -22.04
C VAL A 33 2.55 23.42 -23.38
N VAL A 34 1.46 24.15 -23.54
CA VAL A 34 1.17 24.89 -24.78
C VAL A 34 2.24 25.94 -25.06
N MET A 35 2.60 26.74 -24.05
CA MET A 35 3.65 27.76 -24.17
C MET A 35 5.00 27.16 -24.57
N GLN A 36 5.43 26.10 -23.89
CA GLN A 36 6.70 25.40 -24.17
C GLN A 36 6.70 24.69 -25.55
N SER A 37 5.53 24.37 -26.09
CA SER A 37 5.44 23.71 -27.40
C SER A 37 5.66 24.68 -28.57
N VAL A 38 5.29 25.95 -28.39
CA VAL A 38 5.35 26.96 -29.46
C VAL A 38 6.67 27.77 -29.43
N LEU A 39 7.20 28.01 -28.24
CA LEU A 39 8.39 28.85 -28.05
C LEU A 39 9.64 28.39 -28.86
N PRO A 40 9.93 27.09 -28.99
CA PRO A 40 11.05 26.61 -29.79
C PRO A 40 10.99 26.98 -31.27
N LEU A 41 9.80 27.17 -31.86
CA LEU A 41 9.63 27.58 -33.25
C LEU A 41 10.06 29.02 -33.47
N LEU A 42 9.67 29.89 -32.52
CA LEU A 42 10.08 31.28 -32.55
C LEU A 42 11.61 31.41 -32.52
N GLY A 43 12.27 30.56 -31.68
CA GLY A 43 13.73 30.49 -31.61
C GLY A 43 14.38 30.05 -32.94
N LEU A 44 13.78 29.08 -33.66
CA LEU A 44 14.25 28.66 -34.98
C LEU A 44 14.12 29.77 -36.03
N TYR A 45 12.99 30.48 -36.02
CA TYR A 45 12.75 31.57 -36.97
C TYR A 45 13.70 32.75 -36.72
N LEU A 46 13.92 33.14 -35.46
CA LEU A 46 14.90 34.18 -35.10
C LEU A 46 16.33 33.80 -35.51
N LEU A 47 16.69 32.52 -35.35
CA LEU A 47 18.01 32.05 -35.80
C LEU A 47 18.18 32.17 -37.30
N LYS A 48 17.14 31.83 -38.08
CA LYS A 48 17.15 32.07 -39.55
C LYS A 48 17.42 33.55 -39.87
N LEU A 49 16.65 34.46 -39.26
CA LEU A 49 16.79 35.90 -39.47
C LEU A 49 18.21 36.41 -39.15
N ILE A 50 18.77 35.95 -38.01
CA ILE A 50 20.17 36.30 -37.64
C ILE A 50 21.17 35.86 -38.72
N VAL A 51 21.04 34.61 -39.19
CA VAL A 51 21.97 34.07 -40.19
C VAL A 51 21.83 34.77 -41.55
N ASP A 52 20.58 35.07 -41.97
CA ASP A 52 20.31 35.78 -43.23
C ASP A 52 20.85 37.23 -43.16
N GLU A 53 20.66 37.95 -42.05
CA GLU A 53 21.18 39.29 -41.84
C GLU A 53 22.72 39.33 -41.82
N VAL A 54 23.35 38.33 -41.19
CA VAL A 54 24.80 38.20 -41.22
C VAL A 54 25.31 37.91 -42.64
N SER A 55 24.64 37.02 -43.37
CA SER A 55 25.05 36.63 -44.75
C SER A 55 24.91 37.82 -45.73
N THR A 56 23.83 38.58 -45.63
CA THR A 56 23.58 39.77 -46.45
C THR A 56 24.54 40.91 -46.09
N GLY A 57 24.80 41.10 -44.76
CA GLY A 57 25.77 42.07 -44.29
C GLY A 57 27.22 41.82 -44.73
N LEU A 58 27.62 40.54 -44.89
CA LEU A 58 28.91 40.14 -45.44
C LEU A 58 29.01 40.44 -46.95
N ALA A 59 27.90 40.36 -47.67
CA ALA A 59 27.83 40.61 -49.10
C ALA A 59 27.72 42.11 -49.43
N ALA A 60 27.25 42.95 -48.51
CA ALA A 60 27.02 44.40 -48.67
C ALA A 60 28.21 45.23 -48.18
N SER A 61 28.47 46.36 -48.87
CA SER A 61 29.57 47.30 -48.51
C SER A 61 29.27 48.15 -47.26
N ALA A 62 28.03 48.15 -46.75
CA ALA A 62 27.58 48.98 -45.64
C ALA A 62 27.50 48.16 -44.31
N LYS A 63 28.65 48.02 -43.61
CA LYS A 63 28.79 47.16 -42.39
C LYS A 63 28.08 47.70 -41.15
N THR A 64 27.79 49.02 -41.03
CA THR A 64 27.28 49.64 -39.81
C THR A 64 25.73 49.51 -39.64
N ALA A 65 24.99 49.50 -40.74
CA ALA A 65 23.52 49.38 -40.68
C ALA A 65 23.07 47.95 -40.31
N SER A 66 23.82 46.91 -40.75
CA SER A 66 23.52 45.51 -40.43
C SER A 66 23.82 45.13 -38.97
N PHE A 67 24.73 45.80 -38.28
CA PHE A 67 25.11 45.43 -36.90
C PHE A 67 23.99 45.71 -35.88
N SER A 68 23.24 46.83 -36.01
CA SER A 68 22.12 47.16 -35.13
C SER A 68 20.96 46.18 -35.25
N GLY A 69 20.63 45.74 -36.49
CA GLY A 69 19.61 44.70 -36.73
C GLY A 69 19.96 43.36 -36.11
N ILE A 70 21.23 42.92 -36.32
CA ILE A 70 21.73 41.67 -35.73
C ILE A 70 21.68 41.72 -34.20
N THR A 71 22.11 42.83 -33.58
CA THR A 71 22.10 43.00 -32.12
C THR A 71 20.69 42.92 -31.55
N TYR A 72 19.70 43.53 -32.22
CA TYR A 72 18.29 43.46 -31.82
C TYR A 72 17.76 41.99 -31.90
N LEU A 73 18.07 41.27 -33.00
CA LEU A 73 17.63 39.87 -33.16
C LEU A 73 18.28 38.96 -32.14
N ILE A 74 19.59 39.18 -31.81
CA ILE A 74 20.28 38.43 -30.76
C ILE A 74 19.64 38.70 -29.40
N PHE A 75 19.35 39.94 -29.07
CA PHE A 75 18.62 40.31 -27.82
C PHE A 75 17.28 39.61 -27.73
N LEU A 76 16.46 39.67 -28.80
CA LEU A 76 15.16 39.01 -28.84
C LEU A 76 15.27 37.50 -28.70
N SER A 77 16.26 36.89 -29.35
CA SER A 77 16.56 35.44 -29.20
C SER A 77 16.94 35.09 -27.76
N GLY A 78 17.74 35.95 -27.11
CA GLY A 78 18.09 35.79 -25.69
C GLY A 78 16.88 35.84 -24.76
N CYS A 79 15.94 36.76 -25.02
CA CYS A 79 14.67 36.85 -24.29
C CYS A 79 13.84 35.57 -24.46
N VAL A 80 13.72 35.03 -25.68
CA VAL A 80 13.00 33.77 -25.94
C VAL A 80 13.63 32.60 -25.18
N VAL A 81 14.95 32.49 -25.18
CA VAL A 81 15.67 31.43 -24.43
C VAL A 81 15.47 31.58 -22.92
N LEU A 82 15.50 32.82 -22.40
CA LEU A 82 15.25 33.07 -20.98
C LEU A 82 13.84 32.67 -20.58
N ILE A 83 12.83 33.06 -21.38
CA ILE A 83 11.44 32.69 -21.14
C ILE A 83 11.27 31.17 -21.16
N ASP A 84 11.86 30.48 -22.13
CA ASP A 84 11.82 29.01 -22.22
C ASP A 84 12.38 28.34 -20.96
N ARG A 85 13.51 28.84 -20.46
CA ARG A 85 14.12 28.35 -19.21
C ARG A 85 13.24 28.59 -17.98
N VAL A 86 12.66 29.77 -17.85
CA VAL A 86 11.74 30.09 -16.75
C VAL A 86 10.52 29.18 -16.80
N LEU A 87 9.89 29.04 -17.98
CA LEU A 87 8.74 28.15 -18.16
C LEU A 87 9.09 26.69 -17.87
N GLY A 88 10.29 26.22 -18.25
CA GLY A 88 10.79 24.88 -17.92
C GLY A 88 10.90 24.64 -16.42
N THR A 89 11.46 25.61 -15.70
CA THR A 89 11.58 25.54 -14.24
C THR A 89 10.23 25.55 -13.55
N LEU A 90 9.30 26.44 -13.98
CA LEU A 90 7.94 26.50 -13.46
C LEU A 90 7.17 25.19 -13.72
N SER A 91 7.30 24.63 -14.91
CA SER A 91 6.68 23.35 -15.28
C SER A 91 7.17 22.20 -14.38
N SER A 92 8.49 22.14 -14.12
CA SER A 92 9.07 21.15 -13.19
C SER A 92 8.54 21.31 -11.75
N LEU A 93 8.40 22.56 -11.28
CA LEU A 93 7.87 22.89 -9.95
C LEU A 93 6.42 22.46 -9.82
N VAL A 94 5.59 22.80 -10.81
CA VAL A 94 4.16 22.43 -10.85
C VAL A 94 4.00 20.90 -10.91
N ALA A 95 4.80 20.21 -11.74
CA ALA A 95 4.78 18.75 -11.84
C ALA A 95 5.14 18.09 -10.52
N THR A 96 6.14 18.63 -9.80
CA THR A 96 6.53 18.12 -8.48
C THR A 96 5.42 18.33 -7.45
N ALA A 97 4.85 19.53 -7.35
CA ALA A 97 3.75 19.83 -6.44
C ALA A 97 2.53 18.91 -6.71
N GLN A 98 2.20 18.70 -7.97
CA GLN A 98 1.13 17.81 -8.38
C GLN A 98 1.42 16.34 -8.04
N SER A 99 2.68 15.91 -8.20
CA SER A 99 3.11 14.56 -7.80
C SER A 99 2.89 14.29 -6.32
N LEU A 100 3.25 15.23 -5.46
CA LEU A 100 3.05 15.12 -4.02
C LEU A 100 1.56 15.03 -3.68
N ALA A 101 0.73 15.92 -4.21
CA ALA A 101 -0.71 15.92 -3.96
C ALA A 101 -1.40 14.61 -4.42
N VAL A 102 -0.99 14.07 -5.58
CA VAL A 102 -1.48 12.78 -6.08
C VAL A 102 -1.05 11.64 -5.16
N THR A 103 0.20 11.65 -4.70
CA THR A 103 0.76 10.63 -3.81
C THR A 103 -0.02 10.56 -2.50
N ASP A 104 -0.29 11.70 -1.86
CA ASP A 104 -1.06 11.77 -0.61
C ASP A 104 -2.48 11.22 -0.79
N GLN A 105 -3.15 11.59 -1.89
CA GLN A 105 -4.49 11.08 -2.18
C GLN A 105 -4.49 9.56 -2.42
N VAL A 106 -3.47 9.04 -3.10
CA VAL A 106 -3.32 7.60 -3.35
C VAL A 106 -3.12 6.82 -2.06
N TYR A 107 -2.28 7.33 -1.14
CA TYR A 107 -2.14 6.72 0.19
C TYR A 107 -3.47 6.69 0.94
N GLY A 108 -4.24 7.78 0.92
CA GLY A 108 -5.58 7.82 1.51
C GLY A 108 -6.51 6.72 0.94
N ILE A 109 -6.51 6.52 -0.38
CA ILE A 109 -7.29 5.48 -1.05
C ILE A 109 -6.81 4.07 -0.63
N LEU A 110 -5.48 3.85 -0.57
CA LEU A 110 -4.92 2.56 -0.14
C LEU A 110 -5.25 2.25 1.31
N HIS A 111 -5.14 3.24 2.22
CA HIS A 111 -5.46 3.09 3.63
C HIS A 111 -6.94 2.78 3.83
N SER A 112 -7.84 3.53 3.17
CA SER A 112 -9.28 3.25 3.22
C SER A 112 -9.57 1.83 2.73
N LYS A 113 -8.97 1.44 1.60
CA LYS A 113 -9.16 0.10 1.05
C LYS A 113 -8.61 -1.00 1.94
N SER A 114 -7.43 -0.81 2.53
CA SER A 114 -6.86 -1.76 3.48
C SER A 114 -7.74 -1.94 4.71
N ASN A 115 -8.33 -0.86 5.23
CA ASN A 115 -9.24 -0.92 6.39
C ASN A 115 -10.56 -1.65 6.10
N GLU A 116 -10.99 -1.69 4.83
CA GLU A 116 -12.19 -2.42 4.40
C GLU A 116 -11.98 -3.93 4.27
N MET A 117 -10.72 -4.37 4.15
CA MET A 117 -10.41 -5.78 3.86
C MET A 117 -10.57 -6.66 5.11
N ASP A 118 -11.09 -7.87 4.89
CA ASP A 118 -11.26 -8.88 5.92
C ASP A 118 -9.92 -9.43 6.42
N LEU A 119 -9.90 -9.98 7.63
CA LEU A 119 -8.74 -10.61 8.23
C LEU A 119 -8.18 -11.77 7.36
N GLU A 120 -9.05 -12.47 6.64
CA GLU A 120 -8.69 -13.53 5.69
C GLU A 120 -7.61 -13.10 4.69
N TYR A 121 -7.70 -11.86 4.21
CA TYR A 121 -6.74 -11.33 3.25
C TYR A 121 -5.36 -11.18 3.86
N TYR A 122 -5.27 -10.78 5.13
CA TYR A 122 -4.01 -10.62 5.85
C TYR A 122 -3.37 -11.94 6.29
N GLU A 123 -4.11 -13.05 6.24
CA GLU A 123 -3.63 -14.40 6.52
C GLU A 123 -3.28 -15.17 5.23
N ASN A 124 -3.47 -14.56 4.03
CA ASN A 124 -3.23 -15.19 2.73
C ASN A 124 -2.01 -14.59 2.00
N SER A 125 -1.10 -15.44 1.54
CA SER A 125 0.12 -15.03 0.82
C SER A 125 -0.15 -14.27 -0.48
N ASP A 126 -1.19 -14.65 -1.24
CA ASP A 126 -1.53 -14.01 -2.51
C ASP A 126 -2.00 -12.57 -2.34
N TYR A 127 -2.69 -12.30 -1.23
CA TYR A 127 -3.06 -10.94 -0.86
C TYR A 127 -1.83 -10.08 -0.57
N TYR A 128 -0.87 -10.61 0.20
CA TYR A 128 0.39 -9.88 0.46
C TYR A 128 1.12 -9.53 -0.82
N ASP A 129 1.14 -10.43 -1.81
CA ASP A 129 1.74 -10.15 -3.11
C ASP A 129 0.98 -9.03 -3.85
N THR A 130 -0.34 -9.04 -3.77
CA THR A 130 -1.19 -8.03 -4.42
C THR A 130 -1.08 -6.68 -3.73
N LEU A 131 -1.13 -6.65 -2.40
CA LEU A 131 -0.94 -5.44 -1.59
C LEU A 131 0.47 -4.87 -1.80
N HIS A 132 1.50 -5.71 -1.75
CA HIS A 132 2.89 -5.29 -1.95
C HIS A 132 3.09 -4.63 -3.31
N ARG A 133 2.57 -5.23 -4.40
CA ARG A 133 2.59 -4.62 -5.73
C ARG A 133 1.85 -3.30 -5.76
N ALA A 134 0.66 -3.23 -5.14
CA ALA A 134 -0.11 -1.99 -5.09
C ALA A 134 0.63 -0.90 -4.32
N GLN A 135 1.20 -1.19 -3.15
CA GLN A 135 1.97 -0.24 -2.36
C GLN A 135 3.23 0.26 -3.08
N GLN A 136 3.92 -0.61 -3.83
CA GLN A 136 5.09 -0.21 -4.62
C GLN A 136 4.74 0.68 -5.80
N GLU A 137 3.61 0.44 -6.47
CA GLU A 137 3.28 1.10 -7.74
C GLU A 137 2.38 2.33 -7.57
N ALA A 138 1.49 2.30 -6.58
CA ALA A 138 0.47 3.33 -6.41
C ALA A 138 1.02 4.75 -6.17
N PRO A 139 2.11 4.98 -5.42
CA PRO A 139 2.56 6.33 -5.11
C PRO A 139 3.04 7.12 -6.32
N TYR A 140 3.57 6.46 -7.36
CA TYR A 140 4.20 7.16 -8.48
C TYR A 140 3.61 6.85 -9.86
N ARG A 141 2.88 5.73 -10.06
CA ARG A 141 2.33 5.39 -11.39
C ARG A 141 1.28 6.38 -11.90
N PRO A 142 0.33 6.86 -11.11
CA PRO A 142 -0.64 7.85 -11.57
C PRO A 142 0.04 9.14 -12.04
N THR A 143 1.06 9.60 -11.31
CA THR A 143 1.84 10.79 -11.70
C THR A 143 2.64 10.57 -12.98
N ARG A 144 3.24 9.36 -13.16
CA ARG A 144 3.92 9.02 -14.42
C ARG A 144 2.97 8.99 -15.62
N ILE A 145 1.74 8.52 -15.43
CA ILE A 145 0.72 8.56 -16.49
C ILE A 145 0.39 10.01 -16.85
N LEU A 146 0.19 10.88 -15.84
CA LEU A 146 -0.04 12.29 -16.10
C LEU A 146 1.12 12.93 -16.86
N ASN A 147 2.34 12.77 -16.37
CA ASN A 147 3.54 13.32 -17.02
C ASN A 147 3.70 12.75 -18.44
N GLY A 148 3.37 11.49 -18.66
CA GLY A 148 3.32 10.88 -19.97
C GLY A 148 2.28 11.52 -20.89
N LEU A 149 1.08 11.84 -20.38
CA LEU A 149 0.03 12.54 -21.13
C LEU A 149 0.43 13.98 -21.47
N LEU A 150 1.02 14.71 -20.52
CA LEU A 150 1.51 16.08 -20.75
C LEU A 150 2.66 16.09 -21.77
N SER A 151 3.60 15.15 -21.66
CA SER A 151 4.70 14.96 -22.60
C SER A 151 4.20 14.56 -23.99
N LEU A 152 3.17 13.71 -24.07
CA LEU A 152 2.51 13.35 -25.32
C LEU A 152 1.82 14.58 -25.96
N ALA A 153 1.10 15.38 -25.18
CA ALA A 153 0.46 16.59 -25.65
C ALA A 153 1.52 17.61 -26.15
N GLN A 154 2.57 17.86 -25.36
CA GLN A 154 3.66 18.75 -25.73
C GLN A 154 4.34 18.31 -27.03
N SER A 155 4.76 17.05 -27.12
CA SER A 155 5.42 16.53 -28.33
C SER A 155 4.49 16.52 -29.53
N SER A 156 3.19 16.28 -29.35
CA SER A 156 2.20 16.35 -30.45
C SER A 156 2.06 17.77 -30.99
N ILE A 157 1.89 18.77 -30.12
CA ILE A 157 1.78 20.18 -30.54
C ILE A 157 3.07 20.63 -31.23
N SER A 158 4.24 20.29 -30.65
CA SER A 158 5.54 20.64 -31.22
C SER A 158 5.78 19.95 -32.57
N LEU A 159 5.38 18.68 -32.73
CA LEU A 159 5.47 17.96 -34.01
C LEU A 159 4.56 18.54 -35.09
N LEU A 160 3.33 18.92 -34.74
CA LEU A 160 2.42 19.58 -35.68
C LEU A 160 3.00 20.91 -36.13
N ALA A 161 3.54 21.67 -35.21
CA ALA A 161 4.10 22.99 -35.50
C ALA A 161 5.40 22.90 -36.35
N ILE A 162 6.36 22.03 -35.98
CA ILE A 162 7.57 21.79 -36.76
C ILE A 162 7.26 21.04 -38.05
N GLY A 163 6.30 20.12 -38.04
CA GLY A 163 5.80 19.42 -39.23
C GLY A 163 5.25 20.39 -40.25
N GLY A 164 4.45 21.40 -39.83
CA GLY A 164 3.99 22.49 -40.68
C GLY A 164 5.17 23.27 -41.29
N LEU A 165 6.20 23.58 -40.52
CA LEU A 165 7.42 24.22 -41.02
C LEU A 165 8.15 23.33 -42.06
N LEU A 166 8.29 22.03 -41.78
CA LEU A 166 8.95 21.09 -42.71
C LEU A 166 8.16 20.86 -44.01
N LEU A 167 6.82 20.94 -43.96
CA LEU A 167 5.96 20.85 -45.15
C LEU A 167 6.18 22.03 -46.12
N THR A 168 6.55 23.22 -45.62
CA THR A 168 6.90 24.35 -46.51
C THR A 168 8.15 24.08 -47.32
N PHE A 169 8.99 23.15 -46.87
CA PHE A 169 10.17 22.73 -47.59
C PHE A 169 9.87 21.63 -48.62
N HIS A 170 9.33 20.48 -48.16
CA HIS A 170 8.92 19.37 -49.01
C HIS A 170 7.96 18.45 -48.27
N TRP A 171 6.89 18.04 -48.92
CA TRP A 171 5.81 17.22 -48.31
C TRP A 171 6.26 15.83 -47.83
N SER A 172 7.32 15.25 -48.43
CA SER A 172 7.80 13.90 -48.05
C SER A 172 8.64 13.85 -46.78
N VAL A 173 9.17 14.98 -46.31
CA VAL A 173 10.11 15.03 -45.15
C VAL A 173 9.49 14.50 -43.85
N PRO A 174 8.29 14.95 -43.42
CA PRO A 174 7.64 14.39 -42.25
C PRO A 174 7.36 12.89 -42.33
N GLY A 175 7.01 12.40 -43.53
CA GLY A 175 6.75 10.99 -43.78
C GLY A 175 7.99 10.11 -43.59
N PHE A 176 9.14 10.54 -44.09
CA PHE A 176 10.42 9.83 -43.89
C PHE A 176 10.81 9.72 -42.41
N LEU A 177 10.62 10.78 -41.66
CA LEU A 177 10.92 10.79 -40.23
C LEU A 177 10.01 9.83 -39.45
N LEU A 178 8.72 9.79 -39.76
CA LEU A 178 7.76 8.88 -39.15
C LEU A 178 8.09 7.40 -39.40
N VAL A 179 8.38 7.04 -40.67
CA VAL A 179 8.72 5.66 -41.04
C VAL A 179 9.96 5.18 -40.30
N GLY A 180 11.00 6.03 -40.18
CA GLY A 180 12.23 5.70 -39.46
C GLY A 180 12.04 5.46 -37.96
N ALA A 181 10.98 6.01 -37.36
CA ALA A 181 10.74 5.92 -35.90
C ALA A 181 9.86 4.72 -35.51
N LEU A 182 9.07 4.14 -36.41
CA LEU A 182 8.16 3.02 -36.12
C LEU A 182 8.86 1.79 -35.49
N PRO A 183 10.05 1.34 -35.96
CA PRO A 183 10.73 0.18 -35.37
C PRO A 183 11.06 0.38 -33.87
N VAL A 184 11.43 1.61 -33.47
CA VAL A 184 11.72 1.95 -32.07
C VAL A 184 10.49 1.75 -31.19
N LEU A 185 9.31 2.17 -31.65
CA LEU A 185 8.05 2.00 -30.93
C LEU A 185 7.71 0.51 -30.70
N LEU A 186 7.85 -0.31 -31.75
CA LEU A 186 7.60 -1.75 -31.66
C LEU A 186 8.52 -2.44 -30.64
N VAL A 187 9.80 -2.07 -30.63
CA VAL A 187 10.77 -2.57 -29.64
C VAL A 187 10.33 -2.19 -28.23
N ARG A 188 9.98 -0.93 -27.99
CA ARG A 188 9.56 -0.43 -26.67
C ARG A 188 8.31 -1.17 -26.16
N PHE A 189 7.29 -1.36 -26.97
CA PHE A 189 6.08 -2.11 -26.59
C PHE A 189 6.37 -3.56 -26.21
N ARG A 190 7.20 -4.26 -27.02
CA ARG A 190 7.59 -5.64 -26.73
C ARG A 190 8.31 -5.76 -25.39
N PHE A 191 9.23 -4.86 -25.12
CA PHE A 191 10.00 -4.89 -23.87
C PHE A 191 9.21 -4.40 -22.67
N ALA A 192 8.29 -3.45 -22.79
CA ALA A 192 7.37 -3.05 -21.74
C ALA A 192 6.53 -4.25 -21.26
N LYS A 193 5.96 -5.03 -22.20
CA LYS A 193 5.22 -6.24 -21.88
C LYS A 193 6.10 -7.31 -21.20
N LYS A 194 7.32 -7.53 -21.71
CA LYS A 194 8.27 -8.48 -21.08
C LYS A 194 8.64 -8.07 -19.66
N LEU A 195 8.90 -6.79 -19.44
CA LEU A 195 9.24 -6.24 -18.12
C LEU A 195 8.09 -6.40 -17.12
N TYR A 196 6.85 -6.13 -17.55
CA TYR A 196 5.66 -6.34 -16.72
C TYR A 196 5.47 -7.81 -16.30
N ILE A 197 5.56 -8.75 -17.27
CA ILE A 197 5.43 -10.18 -16.97
C ILE A 197 6.55 -10.64 -16.02
N TRP A 198 7.77 -10.19 -16.25
CA TRP A 198 8.90 -10.49 -15.38
C TRP A 198 8.68 -9.91 -13.98
N SER A 199 8.23 -8.67 -13.85
CA SER A 199 7.92 -8.04 -12.56
C SER A 199 6.91 -8.84 -11.75
N ARG A 200 5.81 -9.30 -12.36
CA ARG A 200 4.83 -10.15 -11.66
C ARG A 200 5.42 -11.49 -11.18
N ARG A 201 6.26 -12.12 -11.99
CA ARG A 201 6.89 -13.41 -11.64
C ARG A 201 7.92 -13.29 -10.53
N ARG A 202 8.57 -12.15 -10.39
CA ARG A 202 9.61 -11.94 -9.37
C ARG A 202 9.05 -11.57 -7.99
N THR A 203 7.79 -11.13 -7.88
CA THR A 203 7.21 -10.64 -6.63
C THR A 203 7.45 -11.57 -5.43
N PRO A 204 7.26 -12.91 -5.53
CA PRO A 204 7.55 -13.80 -4.42
C PRO A 204 9.03 -13.82 -4.01
N LYS A 205 9.98 -13.80 -4.98
CA LYS A 205 11.43 -13.74 -4.70
C LYS A 205 11.82 -12.42 -4.03
N GLU A 206 11.23 -11.32 -4.48
CA GLU A 206 11.46 -9.98 -3.93
C GLU A 206 10.97 -9.88 -2.49
N ARG A 207 9.78 -10.42 -2.21
CA ARG A 207 9.25 -10.52 -0.85
C ARG A 207 10.14 -11.38 0.05
N GLN A 208 10.64 -12.51 -0.47
CA GLN A 208 11.57 -13.36 0.28
C GLN A 208 12.89 -12.63 0.58
N ALA A 209 13.41 -11.85 -0.36
CA ALA A 209 14.59 -11.03 -0.12
C ALA A 209 14.33 -9.95 0.94
N LEU A 210 13.19 -9.24 0.87
CA LEU A 210 12.78 -8.28 1.89
C LEU A 210 12.62 -8.91 3.28
N TYR A 211 12.09 -10.12 3.34
CA TYR A 211 11.99 -10.90 4.58
C TYR A 211 13.38 -11.16 5.19
N PHE A 212 14.35 -11.65 4.40
CA PHE A 212 15.72 -11.83 4.92
C PHE A 212 16.35 -10.50 5.35
N ASN A 213 16.12 -9.42 4.61
CA ASN A 213 16.56 -8.10 5.03
C ASN A 213 15.95 -7.69 6.37
N SER A 214 14.63 -7.86 6.55
CA SER A 214 13.96 -7.50 7.80
C SER A 214 14.40 -8.35 8.99
N ILE A 215 14.74 -9.62 8.77
CA ILE A 215 15.32 -10.49 9.81
C ILE A 215 16.66 -9.91 10.30
N ILE A 216 17.55 -9.53 9.39
CA ILE A 216 18.89 -9.07 9.73
C ILE A 216 18.86 -7.69 10.38
N THR A 217 18.02 -6.79 9.89
CA THR A 217 17.99 -5.37 10.29
C THR A 217 16.96 -5.07 11.38
N GLY A 218 15.97 -5.95 11.56
CA GLY A 218 14.89 -5.73 12.52
C GLY A 218 15.23 -6.15 13.95
N PRO A 219 14.62 -5.52 14.96
CA PRO A 219 14.92 -5.80 16.37
C PRO A 219 14.38 -7.14 16.86
N VAL A 220 13.32 -7.66 16.23
CA VAL A 220 12.60 -8.87 16.70
C VAL A 220 13.52 -10.09 16.74
N HIS A 221 14.32 -10.29 15.70
CA HIS A 221 15.19 -11.46 15.54
C HIS A 221 16.64 -11.21 15.97
N ALA A 222 16.96 -9.98 16.39
CA ALA A 222 18.34 -9.55 16.64
C ALA A 222 19.06 -10.39 17.71
N LYS A 223 18.36 -10.91 18.71
CA LYS A 223 18.92 -11.75 19.79
C LYS A 223 19.37 -13.11 19.26
N GLU A 224 18.49 -13.79 18.55
CA GLU A 224 18.75 -15.13 18.01
C GLU A 224 19.81 -15.10 16.91
N ILE A 225 19.77 -14.09 16.03
CA ILE A 225 20.78 -13.92 14.99
C ILE A 225 22.17 -13.81 15.58
N ARG A 226 22.33 -13.08 16.67
CA ARG A 226 23.63 -12.92 17.35
C ARG A 226 24.02 -14.18 18.11
N LEU A 227 23.07 -14.76 18.85
CA LEU A 227 23.34 -15.97 19.65
C LEU A 227 23.77 -17.16 18.79
N PHE A 228 23.12 -17.34 17.65
CA PHE A 228 23.37 -18.48 16.75
C PHE A 228 24.27 -18.12 15.57
N ASN A 229 24.85 -16.91 15.50
CA ASN A 229 25.70 -16.44 14.41
C ASN A 229 25.07 -16.59 13.02
N LEU A 230 23.75 -16.30 12.90
CA LEU A 230 22.99 -16.50 11.66
C LEU A 230 23.15 -15.35 10.64
N GLY A 231 23.82 -14.26 11.01
CA GLY A 231 23.95 -13.06 10.21
C GLY A 231 24.46 -13.32 8.79
N ASP A 232 25.58 -14.04 8.67
CA ASP A 232 26.20 -14.34 7.38
C ASP A 232 25.33 -15.26 6.52
N ILE A 233 24.65 -16.21 7.11
CA ILE A 233 23.74 -17.14 6.40
C ILE A 233 22.57 -16.38 5.76
N PHE A 234 21.93 -15.50 6.51
CA PHE A 234 20.81 -14.71 5.98
C PHE A 234 21.27 -13.64 5.00
N ALA A 235 22.43 -13.01 5.25
CA ALA A 235 23.04 -12.06 4.32
C ALA A 235 23.38 -12.75 2.99
N GLU A 236 23.90 -13.95 2.99
CA GLU A 236 24.20 -14.70 1.78
C GLU A 236 22.93 -15.10 1.02
N ARG A 237 21.89 -15.56 1.71
CA ARG A 237 20.58 -15.84 1.10
C ARG A 237 19.98 -14.59 0.44
N PHE A 238 20.06 -13.45 1.13
CA PHE A 238 19.63 -12.16 0.57
C PHE A 238 20.43 -11.80 -0.68
N ARG A 239 21.77 -11.87 -0.62
CA ARG A 239 22.65 -11.57 -1.75
C ARG A 239 22.36 -12.47 -2.95
N THR A 240 22.16 -13.76 -2.72
CA THR A 240 21.86 -14.72 -3.78
C THR A 240 20.57 -14.36 -4.52
N LEU A 241 19.49 -14.07 -3.78
CA LEU A 241 18.22 -13.64 -4.38
C LEU A 241 18.35 -12.30 -5.12
N GLN A 242 19.01 -11.32 -4.50
CA GLN A 242 19.24 -10.01 -5.13
C GLN A 242 20.09 -10.13 -6.39
N ASN A 243 21.11 -10.98 -6.39
CA ASN A 243 21.94 -11.23 -7.56
C ASN A 243 21.12 -11.86 -8.71
N GLN A 244 20.28 -12.84 -8.42
CA GLN A 244 19.38 -13.41 -9.41
C GLN A 244 18.43 -12.38 -10.00
N ILE A 245 17.74 -11.60 -9.16
CA ILE A 245 16.84 -10.54 -9.59
C ILE A 245 17.58 -9.50 -10.46
N ARG A 246 18.77 -9.10 -10.02
CA ARG A 246 19.62 -8.13 -10.74
C ARG A 246 20.06 -8.67 -12.11
N GLN A 247 20.53 -9.91 -12.19
CA GLN A 247 20.98 -10.51 -13.45
C GLN A 247 19.83 -10.65 -14.44
N GLU A 248 18.66 -11.13 -13.99
CA GLU A 248 17.46 -11.22 -14.83
C GLU A 248 17.06 -9.84 -15.37
N ARG A 249 17.05 -8.81 -14.50
CA ARG A 249 16.72 -7.43 -14.89
C ARG A 249 17.73 -6.85 -15.87
N LEU A 250 19.04 -7.01 -15.59
CA LEU A 250 20.09 -6.53 -16.49
C LEU A 250 20.02 -7.20 -17.86
N SER A 251 19.77 -8.52 -17.92
CA SER A 251 19.57 -9.23 -19.19
C SER A 251 18.40 -8.69 -20.00
N LEU A 252 17.30 -8.29 -19.36
CA LEU A 252 16.17 -7.66 -20.06
C LEU A 252 16.51 -6.25 -20.55
N ILE A 253 17.17 -5.44 -19.70
CA ILE A 253 17.54 -4.07 -20.04
C ILE A 253 18.59 -4.05 -21.16
N THR A 254 19.64 -4.88 -21.09
CA THR A 254 20.68 -4.94 -22.12
C THR A 254 20.10 -5.36 -23.48
N LYS A 255 19.22 -6.37 -23.52
CA LYS A 255 18.53 -6.77 -24.76
C LYS A 255 17.64 -5.66 -25.31
N ARG A 256 16.94 -4.91 -24.43
CA ARG A 256 16.16 -3.72 -24.83
C ARG A 256 17.08 -2.65 -25.44
N SER A 257 18.14 -2.27 -24.71
CA SER A 257 19.06 -1.21 -25.14
C SER A 257 19.74 -1.57 -26.47
N ALA A 258 20.20 -2.81 -26.64
CA ALA A 258 20.78 -3.27 -27.90
C ALA A 258 19.78 -3.16 -29.06
N ALA A 259 18.53 -3.58 -28.86
CA ALA A 259 17.50 -3.45 -29.88
C ALA A 259 17.15 -1.98 -30.17
N GLU A 260 17.13 -1.10 -29.16
CA GLU A 260 16.92 0.34 -29.33
C GLU A 260 18.06 0.99 -30.12
N VAL A 261 19.33 0.67 -29.81
CA VAL A 261 20.48 1.17 -30.58
C VAL A 261 20.38 0.79 -32.04
N ILE A 262 20.13 -0.48 -32.35
CA ILE A 262 20.01 -0.95 -33.76
C ILE A 262 18.90 -0.19 -34.49
N THR A 263 17.73 -0.02 -33.86
CA THR A 263 16.59 0.65 -34.50
C THR A 263 16.79 2.15 -34.64
N GLN A 264 17.45 2.80 -33.68
CA GLN A 264 17.77 4.25 -33.72
C GLN A 264 18.83 4.55 -34.78
N THR A 265 19.85 3.71 -34.90
CA THR A 265 20.89 3.87 -35.95
C THR A 265 20.30 3.83 -37.36
N GLY A 266 19.31 2.95 -37.59
CA GLY A 266 18.58 2.91 -38.87
C GLY A 266 17.85 4.22 -39.19
N GLY A 267 17.40 4.98 -38.19
CA GLY A 267 16.75 6.28 -38.36
C GLY A 267 17.70 7.46 -38.66
N ILE A 268 19.02 7.28 -38.49
CA ILE A 268 20.00 8.33 -38.78
C ILE A 268 20.21 8.51 -40.31
N ILE A 269 20.22 7.43 -41.06
CA ILE A 269 20.48 7.45 -42.51
C ILE A 269 19.54 8.41 -43.25
N PRO A 270 18.21 8.35 -43.07
CA PRO A 270 17.28 9.27 -43.74
C PRO A 270 17.56 10.76 -43.40
N ALA A 271 17.98 11.06 -42.18
CA ALA A 271 18.29 12.43 -41.80
C ALA A 271 19.52 12.98 -42.54
N PHE A 272 20.57 12.18 -42.66
CA PHE A 272 21.78 12.61 -43.41
C PHE A 272 21.52 12.73 -44.93
N VAL A 273 20.69 11.88 -45.51
CA VAL A 273 20.24 12.04 -46.90
C VAL A 273 19.48 13.37 -47.06
N LEU A 274 18.63 13.72 -46.13
CA LEU A 274 17.91 14.98 -46.13
C LEU A 274 18.86 16.19 -45.99
N TYR A 275 19.87 16.11 -45.10
CA TYR A 275 20.89 17.18 -44.99
C TYR A 275 21.67 17.38 -46.28
N GLY A 276 22.05 16.30 -46.97
CA GLY A 276 22.69 16.38 -48.30
C GLY A 276 21.79 17.07 -49.31
N PHE A 277 20.49 16.76 -49.30
CA PHE A 277 19.52 17.40 -50.21
C PHE A 277 19.31 18.89 -49.90
N LEU A 278 19.28 19.28 -48.63
CA LEU A 278 19.24 20.68 -48.19
C LEU A 278 20.47 21.47 -48.68
N ALA A 279 21.66 20.90 -48.49
CA ALA A 279 22.93 21.49 -48.96
C ALA A 279 22.94 21.66 -50.48
N TYR A 280 22.48 20.64 -51.24
CA TYR A 280 22.37 20.70 -52.70
C TYR A 280 21.50 21.88 -53.18
N ARG A 281 20.29 22.05 -52.58
CA ARG A 281 19.37 23.13 -52.92
C ARG A 281 19.92 24.52 -52.59
N THR A 282 20.64 24.64 -51.46
CA THR A 282 21.29 25.89 -51.06
C THR A 282 22.39 26.28 -52.04
N LEU A 283 23.24 25.33 -52.48
CA LEU A 283 24.30 25.58 -53.48
C LEU A 283 23.75 26.02 -54.83
N HIS A 284 22.52 25.58 -55.21
CA HIS A 284 21.87 26.01 -56.43
C HIS A 284 21.03 27.29 -56.27
N GLY A 285 21.19 28.03 -55.19
CA GLY A 285 20.53 29.32 -54.95
C GLY A 285 19.03 29.26 -54.73
N GLN A 286 18.47 28.08 -54.46
CA GLN A 286 17.02 27.88 -54.22
C GLN A 286 16.61 28.17 -52.78
N MET A 287 17.60 28.39 -51.90
CA MET A 287 17.42 28.64 -50.47
C MET A 287 18.52 29.55 -49.95
N THR A 288 18.17 30.30 -48.87
CA THR A 288 19.18 31.10 -48.14
C THR A 288 20.03 30.23 -47.22
N ILE A 289 21.14 30.75 -46.74
CA ILE A 289 21.97 30.08 -45.72
C ILE A 289 21.19 29.98 -44.39
N GLY A 290 20.38 31.00 -44.07
CA GLY A 290 19.48 30.98 -42.91
C GLY A 290 18.44 29.90 -43.01
N ASP A 291 17.87 29.66 -44.20
CA ASP A 291 16.96 28.52 -44.44
C ASP A 291 17.64 27.19 -44.20
N LEU A 292 18.86 26.98 -44.70
CA LEU A 292 19.62 25.76 -44.45
C LEU A 292 19.79 25.47 -42.97
N VAL A 293 20.22 26.47 -42.20
CA VAL A 293 20.41 26.34 -40.76
C VAL A 293 19.10 26.09 -40.03
N MET A 294 18.04 26.82 -40.40
CA MET A 294 16.72 26.65 -39.81
C MET A 294 16.16 25.23 -40.07
N PHE A 295 16.19 24.75 -41.31
CA PHE A 295 15.68 23.41 -41.61
C PHE A 295 16.53 22.29 -41.04
N TYR A 296 17.85 22.45 -41.00
CA TYR A 296 18.76 21.52 -40.30
C TYR A 296 18.36 21.34 -38.82
N GLN A 297 18.16 22.45 -38.11
CA GLN A 297 17.73 22.42 -36.71
C GLN A 297 16.27 21.95 -36.56
N ALA A 298 15.39 22.30 -37.50
CA ALA A 298 14.01 21.82 -37.49
C ALA A 298 13.93 20.29 -37.61
N VAL A 299 14.74 19.68 -38.47
CA VAL A 299 14.80 18.21 -38.61
C VAL A 299 15.33 17.56 -37.32
N GLN A 300 16.37 18.12 -36.69
CA GLN A 300 16.88 17.60 -35.41
C GLN A 300 15.83 17.69 -34.29
N ARG A 301 15.14 18.83 -34.19
CA ARG A 301 14.06 19.00 -33.21
C ARG A 301 12.87 18.08 -33.50
N ALA A 302 12.50 17.92 -34.79
CA ALA A 302 11.45 16.99 -35.18
C ALA A 302 11.77 15.55 -34.77
N GLN A 303 13.01 15.09 -34.96
CA GLN A 303 13.47 13.78 -34.49
C GLN A 303 13.39 13.66 -32.98
N SER A 304 13.81 14.69 -32.24
CA SER A 304 13.74 14.73 -30.78
C SER A 304 12.29 14.62 -30.28
N PHE A 305 11.39 15.46 -30.81
CA PHE A 305 9.97 15.42 -30.43
C PHE A 305 9.27 14.14 -30.87
N LEU A 306 9.65 13.55 -32.01
CA LEU A 306 9.14 12.26 -32.46
C LEU A 306 9.57 11.14 -31.50
N ASN A 307 10.83 11.11 -31.10
CA ASN A 307 11.34 10.17 -30.10
C ASN A 307 10.64 10.33 -28.75
N GLN A 308 10.38 11.58 -28.32
CA GLN A 308 9.64 11.90 -27.11
C GLN A 308 8.18 11.45 -27.21
N PHE A 309 7.52 11.72 -28.32
CA PHE A 309 6.14 11.29 -28.60
C PHE A 309 5.99 9.76 -28.53
N LEU A 310 6.84 9.04 -29.27
CA LEU A 310 6.85 7.57 -29.26
C LEU A 310 7.25 7.00 -27.91
N GLY A 311 8.20 7.66 -27.21
CA GLY A 311 8.57 7.35 -25.84
C GLY A 311 7.39 7.48 -24.90
N SER A 312 6.68 8.59 -24.94
CA SER A 312 5.51 8.84 -24.10
C SER A 312 4.39 7.82 -24.32
N ILE A 313 4.13 7.39 -25.57
CA ILE A 313 3.16 6.33 -25.85
C ILE A 313 3.61 5.00 -25.21
N ALA A 314 4.88 4.63 -25.35
CA ALA A 314 5.41 3.40 -24.77
C ALA A 314 5.40 3.44 -23.24
N ASP A 315 5.76 4.58 -22.64
CA ASP A 315 5.74 4.80 -21.19
C ASP A 315 4.30 4.78 -20.64
N LEU A 316 3.34 5.37 -21.36
CA LEU A 316 1.92 5.28 -21.00
C LEU A 316 1.43 3.84 -21.04
N TYR A 317 1.81 3.07 -22.07
CA TYR A 317 1.48 1.65 -22.15
C TYR A 317 2.09 0.85 -20.99
N GLU A 318 3.38 1.07 -20.67
CA GLU A 318 4.06 0.43 -19.55
C GLU A 318 3.38 0.79 -18.23
N ASN A 319 3.18 2.09 -17.95
CA ASN A 319 2.55 2.55 -16.71
C ASN A 319 1.12 2.04 -16.56
N ASN A 320 0.37 1.91 -17.67
CA ASN A 320 -0.97 1.31 -17.66
C ASN A 320 -0.95 -0.18 -17.26
N LEU A 321 0.03 -0.96 -17.73
CA LEU A 321 0.17 -2.35 -17.30
C LEU A 321 0.43 -2.46 -15.80
N PHE A 322 1.29 -1.60 -15.24
CA PHE A 322 1.59 -1.61 -13.81
C PHE A 322 0.45 -1.03 -12.97
N LEU A 323 -0.28 -0.04 -13.47
CA LEU A 323 -1.48 0.48 -12.80
C LEU A 323 -2.55 -0.60 -12.60
N ALA A 324 -2.59 -1.60 -13.47
CA ALA A 324 -3.48 -2.75 -13.29
C ALA A 324 -3.27 -3.48 -11.96
N ASN A 325 -2.05 -3.48 -11.39
CA ASN A 325 -1.78 -4.07 -10.07
C ASN A 325 -2.49 -3.28 -8.94
N VAL A 326 -2.52 -1.95 -9.05
CA VAL A 326 -3.24 -1.09 -8.09
C VAL A 326 -4.74 -1.31 -8.21
N LEU A 327 -5.26 -1.35 -9.44
CA LEU A 327 -6.68 -1.57 -9.68
C LEU A 327 -7.12 -3.00 -9.28
N GLU A 328 -6.26 -4.00 -9.42
CA GLU A 328 -6.48 -5.37 -8.92
C GLU A 328 -6.69 -5.35 -7.40
N PHE A 329 -5.85 -4.62 -6.67
CA PHE A 329 -6.00 -4.44 -5.22
C PHE A 329 -7.30 -3.69 -4.86
N LEU A 330 -7.60 -2.59 -5.55
CA LEU A 330 -8.80 -1.80 -5.31
C LEU A 330 -10.10 -2.54 -5.67
N ALA A 331 -10.02 -3.53 -6.57
CA ALA A 331 -11.16 -4.36 -6.96
C ALA A 331 -11.47 -5.49 -5.97
N LEU A 332 -10.61 -5.75 -4.98
CA LEU A 332 -10.89 -6.71 -3.91
C LEU A 332 -12.13 -6.26 -3.14
N LYS A 333 -12.98 -7.21 -2.79
CA LYS A 333 -14.20 -6.93 -2.04
C LYS A 333 -14.18 -7.66 -0.72
N PRO A 334 -14.52 -7.01 0.39
CA PRO A 334 -14.72 -7.70 1.64
C PRO A 334 -15.89 -8.70 1.49
N LYS A 335 -15.76 -9.86 2.12
CA LYS A 335 -16.80 -10.88 2.20
C LYS A 335 -17.73 -10.60 3.39
N ILE A 336 -17.14 -10.06 4.47
CA ILE A 336 -17.85 -9.73 5.70
C ILE A 336 -18.33 -8.29 5.61
N THR A 337 -19.57 -8.13 5.27
CA THR A 337 -20.21 -6.81 5.11
C THR A 337 -21.51 -6.76 5.88
N ASP A 338 -21.99 -5.56 6.15
CA ASP A 338 -23.32 -5.36 6.67
C ASP A 338 -24.38 -5.76 5.61
N THR A 339 -25.49 -6.30 6.06
CA THR A 339 -26.66 -6.49 5.20
C THR A 339 -27.24 -5.13 4.79
N ALA A 340 -28.12 -5.12 3.79
CA ALA A 340 -28.75 -3.87 3.32
C ALA A 340 -29.56 -3.15 4.43
N ARG A 341 -30.03 -3.88 5.43
CA ARG A 341 -30.73 -3.36 6.61
C ARG A 341 -30.23 -4.08 7.86
N PRO A 342 -29.06 -3.70 8.38
CA PRO A 342 -28.50 -4.36 9.55
C PRO A 342 -29.33 -4.07 10.79
N LYS A 343 -29.57 -5.11 11.58
CA LYS A 343 -30.26 -5.00 12.86
C LYS A 343 -29.30 -4.48 13.92
N ALA A 344 -29.76 -3.62 14.82
CA ALA A 344 -29.00 -3.24 16.01
C ALA A 344 -29.00 -4.39 17.03
N VAL A 345 -27.92 -4.51 17.80
CA VAL A 345 -27.85 -5.43 18.94
C VAL A 345 -28.66 -4.85 20.10
N ALA A 346 -29.53 -5.66 20.71
CA ALA A 346 -30.32 -5.24 21.88
C ALA A 346 -29.41 -4.73 23.02
N ARG A 347 -29.87 -3.73 23.76
CA ARG A 347 -29.16 -3.15 24.94
C ARG A 347 -30.08 -3.17 26.17
N PRO A 348 -29.69 -3.82 27.27
CA PRO A 348 -28.59 -4.80 27.40
C PRO A 348 -28.89 -6.13 26.70
N LEU A 349 -27.86 -6.99 26.55
CA LEU A 349 -28.02 -8.37 26.09
C LEU A 349 -28.94 -9.11 27.05
N GLN A 350 -30.06 -9.72 26.56
CA GLN A 350 -31.10 -10.32 27.42
C GLN A 350 -30.98 -11.84 27.52
N SER A 351 -31.07 -12.52 26.39
CA SER A 351 -31.09 -13.99 26.32
C SER A 351 -29.69 -14.60 26.24
N GLY A 352 -28.72 -13.80 25.78
CA GLY A 352 -27.35 -14.23 25.63
C GLY A 352 -26.98 -14.64 24.21
N ILE A 353 -25.98 -15.52 24.12
CA ILE A 353 -25.36 -15.98 22.88
C ILE A 353 -25.66 -17.46 22.70
N VAL A 354 -26.14 -17.86 21.50
CA VAL A 354 -26.32 -19.26 21.16
C VAL A 354 -25.51 -19.60 19.93
N VAL A 355 -24.70 -20.63 20.06
CA VAL A 355 -23.91 -21.22 18.97
C VAL A 355 -24.58 -22.51 18.57
N HIS A 356 -25.00 -22.62 17.32
CA HIS A 356 -25.77 -23.74 16.84
C HIS A 356 -25.07 -24.47 15.70
N ASN A 357 -24.56 -25.65 15.97
CA ASN A 357 -23.93 -26.58 15.01
C ASN A 357 -22.88 -25.87 14.11
N VAL A 358 -22.01 -25.06 14.71
CA VAL A 358 -21.05 -24.22 13.98
C VAL A 358 -19.85 -25.05 13.57
N SER A 359 -19.56 -25.02 12.26
CA SER A 359 -18.35 -25.58 11.67
C SER A 359 -17.56 -24.49 10.95
N PHE A 360 -16.26 -24.60 10.97
CA PHE A 360 -15.37 -23.63 10.32
C PHE A 360 -14.05 -24.26 9.87
N HIS A 361 -13.63 -23.88 8.68
CA HIS A 361 -12.26 -24.09 8.16
C HIS A 361 -11.69 -22.78 7.62
N TYR A 362 -10.38 -22.58 7.76
CA TYR A 362 -9.73 -21.42 7.19
C TYR A 362 -9.71 -21.48 5.67
N PRO A 363 -9.81 -20.34 4.98
CA PRO A 363 -9.72 -20.29 3.52
C PRO A 363 -8.43 -20.95 3.00
N GLY A 364 -8.58 -21.78 1.96
CA GLY A 364 -7.47 -22.55 1.40
C GLY A 364 -7.10 -23.84 2.16
N SER A 365 -7.85 -24.18 3.21
CA SER A 365 -7.68 -25.44 3.94
C SER A 365 -8.98 -26.20 3.99
N ASP A 366 -8.95 -27.50 3.65
CA ASP A 366 -10.12 -28.40 3.76
C ASP A 366 -10.25 -28.99 5.17
N ARG A 367 -9.26 -28.78 6.05
CA ARG A 367 -9.27 -29.30 7.41
C ARG A 367 -10.20 -28.46 8.28
N PRO A 368 -11.27 -29.05 8.86
CA PRO A 368 -12.12 -28.34 9.81
C PRO A 368 -11.33 -28.01 11.08
N VAL A 369 -11.44 -26.77 11.54
CA VAL A 369 -10.86 -26.30 12.81
C VAL A 369 -11.93 -26.36 13.90
N LEU A 370 -13.18 -26.10 13.53
CA LEU A 370 -14.36 -26.31 14.37
C LEU A 370 -15.32 -27.21 13.60
N ASP A 371 -15.93 -28.20 14.28
CA ASP A 371 -16.79 -29.21 13.68
C ASP A 371 -18.06 -29.43 14.53
N GLY A 372 -19.15 -28.77 14.11
CA GLY A 372 -20.46 -28.92 14.70
C GLY A 372 -20.61 -28.47 16.15
N ILE A 373 -19.85 -27.43 16.58
CA ILE A 373 -19.94 -26.95 17.96
C ILE A 373 -21.30 -26.33 18.27
N SER A 374 -21.84 -26.68 19.43
CA SER A 374 -23.07 -26.10 19.96
C SER A 374 -22.87 -25.78 21.43
N LEU A 375 -23.13 -24.51 21.81
CA LEU A 375 -23.07 -24.03 23.18
C LEU A 375 -24.00 -22.84 23.38
N ARG A 376 -24.34 -22.58 24.64
CA ARG A 376 -25.17 -21.44 25.04
C ARG A 376 -24.44 -20.68 26.14
N ILE A 377 -24.38 -19.35 26.01
CA ILE A 377 -23.85 -18.42 27.01
C ILE A 377 -24.98 -17.49 27.41
N ARG A 378 -25.41 -17.53 28.66
CA ARG A 378 -26.46 -16.64 29.16
C ARG A 378 -25.93 -15.21 29.34
N SER A 379 -26.81 -14.24 29.32
CA SER A 379 -26.45 -12.87 29.64
C SER A 379 -25.89 -12.80 31.07
N GLY A 380 -24.72 -12.18 31.22
CA GLY A 380 -24.03 -12.07 32.52
C GLY A 380 -23.30 -13.33 32.98
N GLU A 381 -23.34 -14.44 32.22
CA GLU A 381 -22.63 -15.68 32.55
C GLU A 381 -21.12 -15.57 32.25
N HIS A 382 -20.33 -16.14 33.15
CA HIS A 382 -18.89 -16.30 32.97
C HIS A 382 -18.59 -17.72 32.55
N ILE A 383 -18.14 -17.91 31.30
CA ILE A 383 -17.76 -19.23 30.81
C ILE A 383 -16.25 -19.37 30.67
N ALA A 384 -15.77 -20.59 30.81
CA ALA A 384 -14.40 -20.94 30.44
C ALA A 384 -14.39 -21.91 29.26
N LEU A 385 -13.52 -21.64 28.28
CA LEU A 385 -13.26 -22.54 27.16
C LEU A 385 -11.86 -23.14 27.33
N VAL A 386 -11.81 -24.45 27.55
CA VAL A 386 -10.59 -25.21 27.88
C VAL A 386 -10.32 -26.22 26.77
N GLY A 387 -9.07 -26.59 26.57
CA GLY A 387 -8.66 -27.60 25.60
C GLY A 387 -7.20 -27.46 25.20
N GLU A 388 -6.68 -28.45 24.51
CA GLU A 388 -5.28 -28.45 24.03
C GLU A 388 -4.99 -27.31 23.04
N ASN A 389 -3.70 -27.04 22.83
CA ASN A 389 -3.28 -26.09 21.79
C ASN A 389 -3.73 -26.58 20.42
N GLY A 390 -4.29 -25.66 19.61
CA GLY A 390 -4.84 -26.00 18.29
C GLY A 390 -6.25 -26.62 18.30
N SER A 391 -6.93 -26.75 19.46
CA SER A 391 -8.30 -27.28 19.52
C SER A 391 -9.36 -26.36 18.91
N GLY A 392 -9.05 -25.09 18.57
CA GLY A 392 -9.98 -24.14 17.93
C GLY A 392 -10.46 -22.99 18.80
N LYS A 393 -9.97 -22.81 20.02
CA LYS A 393 -10.42 -21.79 20.98
C LYS A 393 -10.32 -20.35 20.43
N THR A 394 -9.16 -19.95 19.95
CA THR A 394 -8.96 -18.61 19.33
C THR A 394 -9.79 -18.45 18.07
N THR A 395 -9.99 -19.51 17.30
CA THR A 395 -10.87 -19.50 16.12
C THR A 395 -12.32 -19.22 16.50
N PHE A 396 -12.78 -19.80 17.61
CA PHE A 396 -14.11 -19.49 18.14
C PHE A 396 -14.27 -18.00 18.47
N VAL A 397 -13.26 -17.38 19.09
CA VAL A 397 -13.26 -15.92 19.37
C VAL A 397 -13.30 -15.08 18.10
N LYS A 398 -12.56 -15.49 17.07
CA LYS A 398 -12.57 -14.82 15.76
C LYS A 398 -13.97 -14.88 15.12
N LEU A 399 -14.67 -16.00 15.21
CA LEU A 399 -16.05 -16.15 14.73
C LEU A 399 -17.04 -15.32 15.56
N LEU A 400 -16.92 -15.35 16.89
CA LEU A 400 -17.79 -14.58 17.78
C LEU A 400 -17.70 -13.06 17.53
N SER A 401 -16.49 -12.58 17.22
CA SER A 401 -16.22 -11.19 16.88
C SER A 401 -16.51 -10.86 15.41
N ARG A 402 -17.05 -11.82 14.66
CA ARG A 402 -17.30 -11.74 13.22
C ARG A 402 -16.10 -11.19 12.46
N LEU A 403 -14.89 -11.68 12.78
CA LEU A 403 -13.67 -11.53 11.97
C LEU A 403 -13.66 -12.57 10.84
N TYR A 404 -14.43 -13.64 11.01
CA TYR A 404 -14.79 -14.66 10.03
C TYR A 404 -16.26 -15.01 10.20
N ASP A 405 -16.93 -15.41 9.14
CA ASP A 405 -18.24 -16.03 9.20
C ASP A 405 -18.09 -17.56 9.28
N PRO A 406 -18.96 -18.28 10.00
CA PRO A 406 -18.91 -19.74 10.07
C PRO A 406 -19.18 -20.36 8.69
N THR A 407 -18.52 -21.50 8.39
CA THR A 407 -18.75 -22.24 7.14
C THR A 407 -20.11 -22.93 7.14
N ALA A 408 -20.56 -23.40 8.31
CA ALA A 408 -21.87 -23.97 8.53
C ALA A 408 -22.38 -23.63 9.93
N GLY A 409 -23.69 -23.69 10.14
CA GLY A 409 -24.34 -23.34 11.40
C GLY A 409 -24.53 -21.84 11.58
N ALA A 410 -24.84 -21.41 12.79
CA ALA A 410 -25.14 -20.02 13.12
C ALA A 410 -24.71 -19.66 14.55
N ILE A 411 -24.29 -18.41 14.72
CA ILE A 411 -24.08 -17.76 16.02
C ILE A 411 -25.13 -16.67 16.15
N THR A 412 -25.91 -16.70 17.23
CA THR A 412 -26.97 -15.71 17.44
C THR A 412 -26.75 -14.94 18.74
N PHE A 413 -27.07 -13.65 18.69
CA PHE A 413 -27.16 -12.75 19.84
C PHE A 413 -28.62 -12.41 20.06
N ASP A 414 -29.19 -12.77 21.22
CA ASP A 414 -30.60 -12.64 21.55
C ASP A 414 -31.51 -13.18 20.44
N GLY A 415 -31.12 -14.33 19.84
CA GLY A 415 -31.89 -14.99 18.77
C GLY A 415 -31.65 -14.40 17.36
N THR A 416 -30.90 -13.32 17.22
CA THR A 416 -30.58 -12.75 15.91
C THR A 416 -29.20 -13.26 15.45
N ASP A 417 -29.09 -13.76 14.22
CA ASP A 417 -27.83 -14.21 13.63
C ASP A 417 -26.86 -13.03 13.52
N ILE A 418 -25.60 -13.26 13.89
CA ILE A 418 -24.55 -12.21 13.83
C ILE A 418 -24.35 -11.66 12.41
N ARG A 419 -24.70 -12.42 11.38
CA ARG A 419 -24.64 -12.01 9.97
C ARG A 419 -25.67 -10.94 9.61
N GLU A 420 -26.76 -10.85 10.38
CA GLU A 420 -27.81 -9.84 10.21
C GLU A 420 -27.58 -8.58 11.05
N LEU A 421 -26.67 -8.64 12.01
CA LEU A 421 -26.35 -7.53 12.90
C LEU A 421 -25.39 -6.53 12.23
N SER A 422 -25.49 -5.25 12.62
CA SER A 422 -24.48 -4.24 12.26
C SER A 422 -23.12 -4.65 12.80
N LEU A 423 -22.11 -4.75 11.93
CA LEU A 423 -20.72 -5.09 12.29
C LEU A 423 -20.15 -4.11 13.33
N ARG A 424 -20.43 -2.82 13.14
CA ARG A 424 -19.96 -1.79 14.06
C ARG A 424 -20.59 -1.98 15.44
N ASP A 425 -21.90 -2.17 15.50
CA ASP A 425 -22.63 -2.32 16.77
C ASP A 425 -22.24 -3.65 17.47
N LEU A 426 -22.15 -4.77 16.73
CA LEU A 426 -21.66 -6.04 17.26
C LEU A 426 -20.27 -5.90 17.87
N ARG A 427 -19.32 -5.34 17.12
CA ARG A 427 -17.94 -5.19 17.58
C ARG A 427 -17.80 -4.19 18.74
N GLN A 428 -18.70 -3.23 18.87
CA GLN A 428 -18.76 -2.34 20.03
C GLN A 428 -19.19 -3.06 21.32
N ARG A 429 -19.95 -4.15 21.20
CA ARG A 429 -20.43 -4.95 22.34
C ARG A 429 -19.40 -5.92 22.87
N ILE A 430 -18.38 -6.22 22.09
CA ILE A 430 -17.38 -7.23 22.41
C ILE A 430 -16.03 -6.53 22.63
N SER A 431 -15.42 -6.81 23.75
CA SER A 431 -14.02 -6.45 24.02
C SER A 431 -13.19 -7.73 24.05
N VAL A 432 -12.11 -7.78 23.26
CA VAL A 432 -11.26 -8.96 23.18
C VAL A 432 -9.82 -8.60 23.52
N VAL A 433 -9.20 -9.41 24.36
CA VAL A 433 -7.75 -9.44 24.53
C VAL A 433 -7.28 -10.74 23.89
N PHE A 434 -6.66 -10.64 22.72
CA PHE A 434 -6.06 -11.80 22.05
C PHE A 434 -4.73 -12.20 22.71
N GLN A 435 -4.32 -13.44 22.51
CA GLN A 435 -3.03 -13.97 23.00
C GLN A 435 -1.85 -13.16 22.41
N ASP A 436 -1.95 -12.77 21.13
CA ASP A 436 -0.99 -11.97 20.37
C ASP A 436 -1.37 -10.48 20.32
N TYR A 437 -1.74 -9.91 21.46
CA TYR A 437 -2.19 -8.52 21.54
C TYR A 437 -1.21 -7.51 20.90
N ALA A 438 -1.77 -6.50 20.23
CA ALA A 438 -0.99 -5.48 19.53
C ALA A 438 -0.27 -4.55 20.53
N LYS A 439 1.04 -4.33 20.28
CA LYS A 439 1.89 -3.36 20.97
C LYS A 439 2.01 -2.12 20.10
N TYR A 440 1.28 -1.06 20.43
CA TYR A 440 1.38 0.19 19.71
C TYR A 440 2.49 1.06 20.31
N HIS A 441 3.43 1.50 19.48
CA HIS A 441 4.51 2.40 19.89
C HIS A 441 3.98 3.86 19.97
N LEU A 442 3.02 4.06 20.83
CA LEU A 442 2.34 5.31 21.15
C LEU A 442 2.47 5.57 22.65
N THR A 443 1.99 6.72 23.16
CA THR A 443 1.98 6.97 24.59
C THR A 443 1.16 5.93 25.36
N ALA A 444 1.44 5.73 26.64
CA ALA A 444 0.65 4.83 27.48
C ALA A 444 -0.83 5.26 27.53
N ARG A 445 -1.08 6.57 27.55
CA ARG A 445 -2.41 7.19 27.45
C ARG A 445 -3.14 6.76 26.19
N GLU A 446 -2.50 6.96 25.04
CA GLU A 446 -3.09 6.58 23.74
C GLU A 446 -3.32 5.09 23.65
N ASN A 447 -2.37 4.26 24.09
CA ASN A 447 -2.53 2.81 24.09
C ASN A 447 -3.80 2.34 24.82
N ILE A 448 -4.17 2.99 25.92
CA ILE A 448 -5.37 2.66 26.68
C ILE A 448 -6.61 3.25 26.00
N TRP A 449 -6.54 4.53 25.58
CA TRP A 449 -7.64 5.21 24.91
C TRP A 449 -8.09 4.52 23.61
N LEU A 450 -7.18 3.90 22.86
CA LEU A 450 -7.50 3.11 21.66
C LEU A 450 -8.51 1.98 21.92
N GLY A 451 -8.78 1.63 23.15
CA GLY A 451 -9.89 0.73 23.50
C GLY A 451 -11.26 1.31 23.22
N ASN A 452 -11.42 2.64 23.25
CA ASN A 452 -12.68 3.31 22.93
C ASN A 452 -12.44 4.71 22.33
N VAL A 453 -12.29 4.73 20.99
CA VAL A 453 -12.01 5.95 20.21
C VAL A 453 -13.26 6.77 19.89
N GLU A 454 -14.45 6.34 20.30
CA GLU A 454 -15.70 7.08 20.04
C GLU A 454 -15.78 8.39 20.84
N PHE A 455 -15.06 8.43 21.96
CA PHE A 455 -14.95 9.62 22.80
C PHE A 455 -13.52 10.16 22.75
N PRO A 456 -13.35 11.48 22.91
CA PRO A 456 -12.01 12.06 23.09
C PRO A 456 -11.33 11.45 24.33
N PRO A 457 -9.99 11.46 24.40
CA PRO A 457 -9.28 10.89 25.54
C PRO A 457 -9.66 11.61 26.86
N ARG A 458 -10.29 10.86 27.75
CA ARG A 458 -10.67 11.32 29.09
C ARG A 458 -9.74 10.71 30.13
N GLU A 459 -9.01 11.56 30.83
CA GLU A 459 -7.99 11.19 31.81
C GLU A 459 -8.55 10.27 32.92
N ASP A 460 -9.71 10.65 33.46
CA ASP A 460 -10.38 9.90 34.53
C ASP A 460 -10.68 8.46 34.13
N LEU A 461 -11.17 8.24 32.90
CA LEU A 461 -11.49 6.91 32.37
C LEU A 461 -10.23 6.09 32.04
N ILE A 462 -9.20 6.75 31.48
CA ILE A 462 -7.92 6.11 31.14
C ILE A 462 -7.24 5.61 32.42
N VAL A 463 -7.15 6.47 33.45
CA VAL A 463 -6.54 6.11 34.74
C VAL A 463 -7.37 5.03 35.46
N ALA A 464 -8.70 5.10 35.39
CA ALA A 464 -9.57 4.07 35.94
C ALA A 464 -9.33 2.71 35.30
N ALA A 465 -9.29 2.65 33.96
CA ALA A 465 -9.00 1.44 33.20
C ALA A 465 -7.59 0.88 33.50
N ALA A 466 -6.58 1.74 33.61
CA ALA A 466 -5.23 1.36 33.99
C ALA A 466 -5.17 0.74 35.41
N ARG A 467 -5.86 1.34 36.39
CA ARG A 467 -5.95 0.83 37.76
C ARG A 467 -6.66 -0.52 37.82
N GLN A 468 -7.74 -0.66 37.06
CA GLN A 468 -8.49 -1.92 36.98
C GLN A 468 -7.60 -3.06 36.45
N ALA A 469 -6.82 -2.80 35.40
CA ALA A 469 -5.90 -3.77 34.81
C ALA A 469 -4.59 -3.94 35.63
N GLY A 470 -4.32 -3.07 36.59
CA GLY A 470 -3.04 -3.06 37.32
C GLY A 470 -1.87 -2.55 36.49
N ALA A 471 -2.14 -1.80 35.42
CA ALA A 471 -1.13 -1.14 34.58
C ALA A 471 -0.61 0.17 35.19
N ASP A 472 -1.41 0.82 36.03
CA ASP A 472 -1.12 2.11 36.65
C ASP A 472 0.23 2.14 37.40
N LYS A 473 0.54 1.08 38.13
CA LYS A 473 1.82 0.95 38.85
C LYS A 473 3.04 0.88 37.95
N ALA A 474 2.89 0.23 36.78
CA ALA A 474 3.96 0.14 35.77
C ALA A 474 4.12 1.50 35.08
N ILE A 475 3.00 2.12 34.70
CA ILE A 475 3.00 3.41 34.01
C ILE A 475 3.56 4.52 34.91
N ALA A 476 3.26 4.51 36.20
CA ALA A 476 3.77 5.50 37.17
C ALA A 476 5.31 5.45 37.34
N LYS A 477 5.97 4.35 36.98
CA LYS A 477 7.43 4.21 37.02
C LYS A 477 8.13 4.78 35.77
N LEU A 478 7.39 5.01 34.69
CA LEU A 478 7.93 5.56 33.46
C LEU A 478 8.26 7.04 33.63
N ARG A 479 9.26 7.54 32.89
CA ARG A 479 9.79 8.90 33.03
C ARG A 479 8.74 9.99 32.92
N ALA A 480 7.79 9.88 31.96
CA ALA A 480 6.70 10.83 31.77
C ALA A 480 5.32 10.21 32.10
N GLY A 481 5.26 9.12 32.89
CA GLY A 481 4.02 8.46 33.27
C GLY A 481 3.17 8.09 32.03
N TYR A 482 1.92 8.55 32.02
CA TYR A 482 0.97 8.27 30.92
C TYR A 482 1.38 8.87 29.57
N ASP A 483 2.21 9.88 29.54
CA ASP A 483 2.68 10.53 28.30
C ASP A 483 3.98 9.90 27.76
N THR A 484 4.51 8.88 28.44
CA THR A 484 5.66 8.11 27.93
C THR A 484 5.26 7.27 26.71
N VAL A 485 6.03 7.36 25.63
CA VAL A 485 5.90 6.49 24.47
C VAL A 485 6.37 5.08 24.83
N LEU A 486 5.53 4.08 24.59
CA LEU A 486 5.83 2.69 24.90
C LEU A 486 6.62 2.01 23.76
N GLY A 487 7.68 1.28 24.14
CA GLY A 487 8.59 0.63 23.20
C GLY A 487 9.73 1.55 22.75
N LYS A 488 10.75 0.98 22.09
CA LYS A 488 11.99 1.67 21.67
C LYS A 488 12.02 2.07 20.19
N TRP A 489 10.86 2.15 19.54
CA TRP A 489 10.79 2.50 18.12
C TRP A 489 11.01 3.98 17.86
N PHE A 490 10.57 4.84 18.76
CA PHE A 490 10.70 6.29 18.68
C PHE A 490 11.61 6.83 19.79
N GLU A 491 12.10 8.06 19.61
CA GLU A 491 12.92 8.76 20.60
C GLU A 491 12.17 8.87 21.94
N ASN A 492 12.91 8.77 23.03
CA ASN A 492 12.38 8.81 24.40
C ASN A 492 11.37 7.70 24.75
N GLY A 493 11.27 6.67 23.90
CA GLY A 493 10.42 5.53 24.16
C GLY A 493 11.00 4.57 25.21
N GLU A 494 10.17 4.08 26.12
CA GLU A 494 10.53 3.12 27.16
C GLU A 494 9.88 1.76 26.91
N GLU A 495 10.67 0.68 27.03
CA GLU A 495 10.18 -0.68 26.82
C GLU A 495 9.58 -1.23 28.11
N LEU A 496 8.40 -1.80 28.00
CA LEU A 496 7.73 -2.51 29.08
C LEU A 496 8.10 -4.00 29.05
N SER A 497 8.11 -4.65 30.20
CA SER A 497 8.15 -6.12 30.25
C SER A 497 6.89 -6.72 29.59
N ILE A 498 6.96 -8.00 29.20
CA ILE A 498 5.82 -8.69 28.54
C ILE A 498 4.58 -8.62 29.44
N GLY A 499 4.73 -8.84 30.75
CA GLY A 499 3.61 -8.77 31.70
C GLY A 499 3.03 -7.35 31.88
N GLU A 500 3.86 -6.31 31.77
CA GLU A 500 3.38 -4.91 31.81
C GLU A 500 2.64 -4.54 30.53
N TRP A 501 3.14 -4.95 29.35
CA TRP A 501 2.43 -4.83 28.09
C TRP A 501 1.06 -5.52 28.10
N GLN A 502 0.99 -6.69 28.72
CA GLN A 502 -0.25 -7.45 28.89
C GLN A 502 -1.26 -6.67 29.75
N LYS A 503 -0.81 -6.00 30.83
CA LYS A 503 -1.67 -5.14 31.64
C LYS A 503 -2.16 -3.92 30.87
N VAL A 504 -1.35 -3.34 29.98
CA VAL A 504 -1.78 -2.25 29.08
C VAL A 504 -2.83 -2.75 28.09
N ALA A 505 -2.67 -3.95 27.52
CA ALA A 505 -3.67 -4.56 26.64
C ALA A 505 -5.00 -4.83 27.37
N LEU A 506 -4.95 -5.27 28.61
CA LEU A 506 -6.13 -5.42 29.48
C LEU A 506 -6.78 -4.06 29.79
N ALA A 507 -5.98 -3.02 30.09
CA ALA A 507 -6.50 -1.67 30.32
C ALA A 507 -7.24 -1.15 29.07
N ARG A 508 -6.72 -1.42 27.87
CA ARG A 508 -7.38 -1.14 26.60
C ARG A 508 -8.74 -1.83 26.49
N ALA A 509 -8.82 -3.10 26.89
CA ALA A 509 -10.08 -3.84 26.88
C ALA A 509 -11.09 -3.29 27.91
N PHE A 510 -10.64 -2.87 29.08
CA PHE A 510 -11.52 -2.29 30.13
C PHE A 510 -11.96 -0.86 29.80
N MET A 511 -11.18 -0.11 29.03
CA MET A 511 -11.58 1.21 28.51
C MET A 511 -12.84 1.11 27.64
N ARG A 512 -13.05 -0.05 27.00
CA ARG A 512 -14.27 -0.32 26.23
C ARG A 512 -15.40 -0.74 27.16
N ASN A 513 -16.47 0.02 27.16
CA ASN A 513 -17.67 -0.34 27.94
C ASN A 513 -18.48 -1.45 27.21
N ALA A 514 -17.85 -2.61 27.01
CA ALA A 514 -18.43 -3.76 26.33
C ALA A 514 -19.28 -4.61 27.27
N GLU A 515 -20.34 -5.23 26.76
CA GLU A 515 -21.20 -6.17 27.50
C GLU A 515 -20.61 -7.59 27.54
N ILE A 516 -19.74 -7.89 26.54
CA ILE A 516 -19.08 -9.17 26.43
C ILE A 516 -17.58 -8.93 26.47
N ILE A 517 -16.89 -9.59 27.39
CA ILE A 517 -15.44 -9.51 27.51
C ILE A 517 -14.85 -10.88 27.23
N VAL A 518 -13.94 -10.96 26.28
CA VAL A 518 -13.23 -12.18 25.91
C VAL A 518 -11.75 -12.02 26.26
N LEU A 519 -11.23 -12.95 27.03
CA LEU A 519 -9.83 -13.02 27.40
C LEU A 519 -9.22 -14.31 26.84
N ASP A 520 -8.36 -14.19 25.84
CA ASP A 520 -7.66 -15.32 25.23
C ASP A 520 -6.24 -15.40 25.78
N GLU A 521 -6.05 -16.31 26.75
CA GLU A 521 -4.78 -16.52 27.50
C GLU A 521 -4.14 -15.23 28.05
N PRO A 522 -4.89 -14.41 28.80
CA PRO A 522 -4.47 -13.06 29.16
C PRO A 522 -3.32 -13.01 30.18
N THR A 523 -2.85 -14.16 30.67
CA THR A 523 -1.89 -14.24 31.79
C THR A 523 -0.67 -15.12 31.50
N SER A 524 -0.42 -15.44 30.22
CA SER A 524 0.67 -16.34 29.80
C SER A 524 2.06 -15.88 30.32
N ALA A 525 2.26 -14.58 30.55
CA ALA A 525 3.52 -13.99 31.00
C ALA A 525 3.48 -13.44 32.44
N MET A 526 2.43 -13.75 33.23
CA MET A 526 2.29 -13.30 34.62
C MET A 526 2.64 -14.41 35.60
N ASP A 527 3.15 -14.02 36.79
CA ASP A 527 3.29 -14.94 37.90
C ASP A 527 1.93 -15.32 38.50
N ALA A 528 1.87 -16.43 39.23
CA ALA A 528 0.62 -16.99 39.75
C ALA A 528 -0.12 -16.02 40.71
N GLN A 529 0.61 -15.20 41.49
CA GLN A 529 0.00 -14.25 42.41
C GLN A 529 -0.60 -13.06 41.65
N ALA A 530 0.12 -12.49 40.69
CA ALA A 530 -0.38 -11.40 39.85
C ALA A 530 -1.59 -11.84 39.02
N GLU A 531 -1.59 -13.08 38.56
CA GLU A 531 -2.72 -13.69 37.88
C GLU A 531 -3.95 -13.80 38.78
N TYR A 532 -3.81 -14.39 39.95
CA TYR A 532 -4.90 -14.53 40.91
C TYR A 532 -5.53 -13.16 41.27
N GLU A 533 -4.70 -12.16 41.53
CA GLU A 533 -5.18 -10.80 41.82
C GLU A 533 -5.90 -10.19 40.62
N LEU A 534 -5.39 -10.39 39.40
CA LEU A 534 -6.01 -9.90 38.20
C LEU A 534 -7.39 -10.54 38.02
N PHE A 535 -7.50 -11.86 38.12
CA PHE A 535 -8.78 -12.55 37.94
C PHE A 535 -9.78 -12.24 39.04
N LYS A 536 -9.34 -12.07 40.28
CA LYS A 536 -10.20 -11.60 41.39
C LYS A 536 -10.79 -10.22 41.07
N LYS A 537 -9.97 -9.31 40.54
CA LYS A 537 -10.43 -7.99 40.06
C LYS A 537 -11.34 -8.13 38.85
N PHE A 538 -10.94 -8.96 37.89
CA PHE A 538 -11.71 -9.20 36.69
C PHE A 538 -13.12 -9.74 37.00
N HIS A 539 -13.23 -10.76 37.85
CA HIS A 539 -14.51 -11.31 38.27
C HIS A 539 -15.42 -10.22 38.88
N LYS A 540 -14.86 -9.34 39.73
CA LYS A 540 -15.59 -8.20 40.28
C LYS A 540 -16.02 -7.17 39.21
N LEU A 541 -15.19 -6.93 38.23
CA LEU A 541 -15.45 -5.98 37.14
C LEU A 541 -16.39 -6.54 36.08
N ALA A 542 -16.37 -7.85 35.88
CA ALA A 542 -17.24 -8.56 34.96
C ALA A 542 -18.65 -8.82 35.53
N GLN A 543 -18.91 -8.49 36.80
CA GLN A 543 -20.25 -8.63 37.37
C GLN A 543 -21.28 -7.86 36.53
N GLY A 544 -22.32 -8.56 36.08
CA GLY A 544 -23.34 -8.04 35.18
C GLY A 544 -22.94 -7.99 33.70
N ARG A 545 -21.76 -8.48 33.33
CA ARG A 545 -21.30 -8.63 31.94
C ARG A 545 -21.06 -10.09 31.63
N THR A 546 -21.22 -10.46 30.39
CA THR A 546 -20.87 -11.80 29.92
C THR A 546 -19.36 -11.90 29.74
N ALA A 547 -18.74 -12.94 30.31
CA ALA A 547 -17.30 -13.14 30.21
C ALA A 547 -16.98 -14.50 29.57
N ILE A 548 -16.04 -14.49 28.62
CA ILE A 548 -15.51 -15.71 27.98
C ILE A 548 -14.02 -15.76 28.26
N LEU A 549 -13.63 -16.77 29.01
CA LEU A 549 -12.26 -16.96 29.41
C LEU A 549 -11.67 -18.16 28.69
N ILE A 550 -10.62 -17.94 27.94
CA ILE A 550 -9.78 -19.00 27.38
C ILE A 550 -8.52 -19.06 28.23
N SER A 551 -8.33 -20.17 28.93
CA SER A 551 -7.16 -20.35 29.78
C SER A 551 -6.76 -21.81 29.84
N HIS A 552 -5.46 -22.03 29.89
CA HIS A 552 -4.89 -23.34 30.25
C HIS A 552 -4.62 -23.46 31.75
N ARG A 553 -4.81 -22.39 32.53
CA ARG A 553 -4.55 -22.37 33.98
C ARG A 553 -5.81 -22.64 34.78
N LEU A 554 -5.81 -23.70 35.50
CA LEU A 554 -6.97 -24.24 36.20
C LEU A 554 -7.48 -23.40 37.36
N SER A 555 -6.59 -22.64 38.02
CA SER A 555 -6.96 -21.67 39.06
C SER A 555 -8.00 -20.65 38.54
N THR A 556 -7.87 -20.31 37.28
CA THR A 556 -8.72 -19.33 36.60
C THR A 556 -10.02 -19.94 36.08
N VAL A 557 -9.93 -21.13 35.51
CA VAL A 557 -11.07 -21.88 34.94
C VAL A 557 -12.11 -22.23 36.01
N ARG A 558 -11.64 -22.54 37.25
CA ARG A 558 -12.52 -22.86 38.40
C ARG A 558 -13.48 -21.74 38.79
N MET A 559 -13.18 -20.50 38.39
CA MET A 559 -14.01 -19.33 38.73
C MET A 559 -15.17 -19.12 37.73
N ALA A 560 -15.26 -19.90 36.67
CA ALA A 560 -16.31 -19.81 35.68
C ALA A 560 -17.60 -20.53 36.14
N ASP A 561 -18.75 -19.99 35.75
CA ASP A 561 -20.07 -20.59 36.04
C ASP A 561 -20.25 -21.88 35.22
N SER A 562 -19.73 -21.90 33.98
CA SER A 562 -19.78 -23.06 33.07
C SER A 562 -18.46 -23.23 32.34
N ILE A 563 -18.02 -24.46 32.18
CA ILE A 563 -16.80 -24.84 31.49
C ILE A 563 -17.17 -25.68 30.26
N TYR A 564 -16.59 -25.34 29.10
CA TYR A 564 -16.69 -26.11 27.86
C TYR A 564 -15.31 -26.64 27.48
N VAL A 565 -15.21 -27.95 27.30
CA VAL A 565 -13.97 -28.62 26.91
C VAL A 565 -13.96 -28.84 25.41
N LEU A 566 -13.04 -28.19 24.74
CA LEU A 566 -12.87 -28.27 23.28
C LEU A 566 -11.73 -29.24 22.95
N ASN A 567 -12.00 -30.28 22.18
CA ASN A 567 -11.01 -31.23 21.71
C ASN A 567 -11.24 -31.49 20.20
N ASN A 568 -10.17 -31.33 19.40
CA ASN A 568 -10.22 -31.53 17.95
C ASN A 568 -11.41 -30.84 17.27
N GLY A 569 -11.68 -29.59 17.64
CA GLY A 569 -12.75 -28.78 17.06
C GLY A 569 -14.17 -29.12 17.54
N LYS A 570 -14.34 -30.02 18.53
CA LYS A 570 -15.64 -30.42 19.09
C LYS A 570 -15.71 -30.14 20.57
N ILE A 571 -16.89 -29.78 21.06
CA ILE A 571 -17.16 -29.75 22.51
C ILE A 571 -17.40 -31.17 22.96
N VAL A 572 -16.50 -31.68 23.80
CA VAL A 572 -16.54 -33.06 24.31
C VAL A 572 -17.16 -33.14 25.69
N GLU A 573 -17.01 -32.11 26.51
CA GLU A 573 -17.55 -32.04 27.88
C GLU A 573 -18.05 -30.62 28.17
N SER A 574 -19.08 -30.52 29.00
CA SER A 574 -19.55 -29.25 29.55
C SER A 574 -20.15 -29.45 30.94
N GLY A 575 -20.01 -28.47 31.80
CA GLY A 575 -20.50 -28.48 33.16
C GLY A 575 -19.76 -27.51 34.08
N THR A 576 -20.02 -27.57 35.37
CA THR A 576 -19.27 -26.85 36.41
C THR A 576 -17.94 -27.55 36.70
N HIS A 577 -17.05 -26.88 37.40
CA HIS A 577 -15.76 -27.46 37.82
C HIS A 577 -15.94 -28.80 38.58
N ASP A 578 -16.82 -28.79 39.57
CA ASP A 578 -17.00 -29.95 40.44
C ASP A 578 -17.65 -31.14 39.69
N GLU A 579 -18.60 -30.87 38.80
CA GLU A 579 -19.20 -31.89 37.93
C GLU A 579 -18.16 -32.53 37.00
N LEU A 580 -17.33 -31.72 36.36
CA LEU A 580 -16.34 -32.21 35.37
C LEU A 580 -15.21 -32.97 36.05
N VAL A 581 -14.77 -32.57 37.22
CA VAL A 581 -13.78 -33.32 38.02
C VAL A 581 -14.35 -34.66 38.47
N SER A 582 -15.61 -34.69 38.96
CA SER A 582 -16.26 -35.94 39.42
C SER A 582 -16.49 -36.94 38.30
N ARG A 583 -16.65 -36.49 37.03
CA ARG A 583 -16.81 -37.36 35.86
C ARG A 583 -15.54 -38.11 35.45
N GLY A 584 -14.35 -37.64 35.90
CA GLY A 584 -13.07 -38.27 35.57
C GLY A 584 -12.69 -38.26 34.08
N GLY A 585 -13.23 -37.31 33.31
CA GLY A 585 -13.04 -37.20 31.87
C GLY A 585 -11.82 -36.39 31.44
N ASN A 586 -11.87 -35.83 30.24
CA ASN A 586 -10.77 -35.02 29.67
C ASN A 586 -10.42 -33.82 30.55
N TYR A 587 -11.45 -33.14 31.11
CA TYR A 587 -11.23 -32.04 32.03
C TYR A 587 -10.49 -32.45 33.30
N ALA A 588 -10.92 -33.56 33.93
CA ALA A 588 -10.27 -34.07 35.13
C ALA A 588 -8.82 -34.46 34.86
N THR A 589 -8.54 -35.11 33.74
CA THR A 589 -7.19 -35.46 33.32
C THR A 589 -6.30 -34.24 33.14
N LEU A 590 -6.79 -33.19 32.46
CA LEU A 590 -6.09 -31.92 32.30
C LEU A 590 -5.83 -31.25 33.66
N PHE A 591 -6.84 -31.32 34.54
CA PHE A 591 -6.76 -30.77 35.91
C PHE A 591 -5.71 -31.49 36.75
N GLU A 592 -5.72 -32.81 36.80
CA GLU A 592 -4.78 -33.62 37.56
C GLU A 592 -3.35 -33.45 37.07
N THR A 593 -3.15 -33.45 35.75
CA THR A 593 -1.84 -33.24 35.15
C THR A 593 -1.23 -31.89 35.58
N GLN A 594 -2.03 -30.82 35.60
CA GLN A 594 -1.52 -29.52 36.06
C GLN A 594 -1.35 -29.46 37.58
N ALA A 595 -2.25 -30.06 38.33
CA ALA A 595 -2.13 -30.08 39.81
C ALA A 595 -0.88 -30.83 40.30
N GLN A 596 -0.42 -31.83 39.56
CA GLN A 596 0.83 -32.56 39.86
C GLN A 596 2.08 -31.67 39.73
N TYR A 597 2.08 -30.66 38.86
CA TYR A 597 3.20 -29.69 38.74
C TYR A 597 3.22 -28.65 39.85
N TYR A 598 2.14 -28.52 40.64
CA TYR A 598 2.06 -27.56 41.78
C TYR A 598 2.12 -28.23 43.13
N ARG A 599 2.17 -29.56 43.19
CA ARG A 599 2.48 -30.34 44.39
C ARG A 599 3.97 -30.69 44.42
#